data_6ebf69c68df238ad3784685ee5e5d70e
#
_entry.id   6ebf69c68df238ad3784685ee5e5d70e
#
_cell.length_a   1.000
_cell.length_b   1.000
_cell.length_c   1.000
_cell.angle_alpha   90.00
_cell.angle_beta   90.00
_cell.angle_gamma   90.00
#
_symmetry.space_group_name_H-M   'P 1'
#
loop_
_entity.id
_entity.type
_entity.pdbx_description
1 polymer ?
#
loop_
_entity_poly.entity_id
_entity_poly.type
_entity_poly.pdbx_seq_one_letter_code
_entity_poly.pdbx_strand_id
1 'polypeptide(L)'
;MQKQDLSYNLKNAKINVDDFKVSVEVFSLENVYSVDEYFVKENTYVSNNILWGDTEKTEGYVNLSIDKKENINFIIEAQLDKLIRGVKLRFDDLPLGKLISSVDEDKVITEAGLVMPYPCAWRGITTPLVVFELEDKKYLFIRIKDRLVREKRFFIKKVNGKMRVDVGFDEDGTKISNHILTPEIEYGIVDDKEEIYQIQSDFMKEIFELEEYENNKISPSWLKDISLVVTMHMEAFTGHIFHTYEKALKDIEVLTKYIDGKKILVYLAGWEGRYYYKYGNYTCDSRLGGEEKLKEVVKKMQDLGCKVMAMYGMNIANKTIPAIKEMLSEVEIENVSGAKYHHGSVNWEGAHHYDFNDLMQLNIGNPKWQDYLFEQIKDATLKYNFDGAFLDIVAGYANDKNYSIYNGVVEFCDRLRNIKNEFLVSGEAFYDGLAKAMPLFQSGHTDGWMHYHDRVSDKLFTRYCREFAHLCLGDPSRGSSGVHELGTNTEISAPYRKAIIPTLSLVEDSIEVAFDEVKKIIDQANKYYDEFLK
;
A
#
# COMPACT_ATOMS: atom_id res chain seq x y z
N MET A 1 -12.48 12.56 38.40
CA MET A 1 -12.30 11.19 37.88
C MET A 1 -10.83 11.05 37.48
N GLN A 2 -10.04 10.35 38.29
CA GLN A 2 -8.69 9.97 37.87
C GLN A 2 -8.83 9.04 36.68
N LYS A 3 -8.19 9.41 35.55
CA LYS A 3 -7.99 8.49 34.45
C LYS A 3 -7.19 7.31 35.01
N GLN A 4 -7.82 6.17 35.18
CA GLN A 4 -7.09 4.92 35.36
C GLN A 4 -6.29 4.72 34.09
N ASP A 5 -4.99 4.82 34.20
CA ASP A 5 -4.05 4.43 33.17
C ASP A 5 -4.21 2.91 32.99
N LEU A 6 -4.89 2.51 31.93
CA LEU A 6 -5.05 1.11 31.54
C LEU A 6 -3.76 0.53 30.93
N SER A 7 -2.63 1.20 31.08
CA SER A 7 -1.35 0.57 30.85
C SER A 7 -1.20 -0.53 31.91
N TYR A 8 -1.35 -1.77 31.50
CA TYR A 8 -0.94 -2.90 32.30
C TYR A 8 0.49 -2.63 32.76
N ASN A 9 0.70 -2.43 34.06
CA ASN A 9 2.02 -2.36 34.67
C ASN A 9 2.58 -3.79 34.73
N LEU A 10 2.80 -4.39 33.58
CA LEU A 10 3.55 -5.62 33.51
C LEU A 10 4.96 -5.31 34.01
N LYS A 11 5.40 -6.03 35.01
CA LYS A 11 6.81 -6.05 35.37
C LYS A 11 7.57 -6.49 34.15
N ASN A 12 8.35 -5.58 33.58
CA ASN A 12 9.15 -5.86 32.41
C ASN A 12 10.55 -5.32 32.66
N ALA A 13 11.52 -6.23 32.68
CA ALA A 13 12.91 -5.89 32.90
C ALA A 13 13.40 -4.95 31.80
N LYS A 14 14.09 -3.88 32.20
CA LYS A 14 14.66 -2.89 31.29
C LYS A 14 16.17 -3.02 31.26
N ILE A 15 16.69 -2.98 30.04
CA ILE A 15 18.12 -2.98 29.77
C ILE A 15 18.53 -1.55 29.41
N ASN A 16 19.55 -1.02 30.07
CA ASN A 16 20.12 0.28 29.72
C ASN A 16 21.00 0.17 28.47
N VAL A 17 20.74 1.01 27.49
CA VAL A 17 21.50 1.13 26.26
C VAL A 17 21.84 2.60 26.07
N ASP A 18 23.08 2.98 26.39
CA ASP A 18 23.51 4.39 26.43
C ASP A 18 22.54 5.27 27.23
N ASP A 19 21.88 6.25 26.59
CA ASP A 19 20.97 7.20 27.24
C ASP A 19 19.48 6.78 27.24
N PHE A 20 19.18 5.58 26.73
CA PHE A 20 17.81 5.05 26.67
C PHE A 20 17.73 3.62 27.24
N LYS A 21 16.51 3.10 27.31
CA LYS A 21 16.27 1.75 27.84
C LYS A 21 15.46 0.94 26.85
N VAL A 22 15.69 -0.37 26.82
CA VAL A 22 14.89 -1.30 26.04
C VAL A 22 14.27 -2.40 26.90
N SER A 23 13.13 -2.92 26.45
CA SER A 23 12.48 -4.11 27.02
C SER A 23 11.74 -4.89 25.95
N VAL A 24 11.54 -6.19 26.19
CA VAL A 24 10.92 -7.11 25.22
C VAL A 24 9.60 -7.64 25.78
N GLU A 25 8.59 -7.72 24.92
CA GLU A 25 7.36 -8.48 25.14
C GLU A 25 7.19 -9.50 24.02
N VAL A 26 6.66 -10.68 24.35
CA VAL A 26 6.37 -11.77 23.40
C VAL A 26 4.87 -11.98 23.35
N PHE A 27 4.32 -12.10 22.16
CA PHE A 27 2.90 -12.34 21.92
C PHE A 27 2.67 -13.77 21.46
N SER A 28 1.92 -14.55 22.23
CA SER A 28 1.31 -15.77 21.69
C SER A 28 0.03 -15.43 20.91
N LEU A 29 -0.69 -16.42 20.46
CA LEU A 29 -2.01 -16.22 19.86
C LEU A 29 -3.05 -15.65 20.84
N GLU A 30 -2.86 -15.88 22.13
CA GLU A 30 -3.85 -15.55 23.16
C GLU A 30 -3.38 -14.48 24.15
N ASN A 31 -2.07 -14.46 24.48
CA ASN A 31 -1.56 -13.71 25.62
C ASN A 31 -0.30 -12.90 25.29
N VAL A 32 0.01 -11.93 26.15
CA VAL A 32 1.24 -11.15 26.15
C VAL A 32 2.12 -11.57 27.32
N TYR A 33 3.37 -11.85 27.02
CA TYR A 33 4.37 -12.25 28.01
C TYR A 33 5.45 -11.17 28.14
N SER A 34 5.85 -10.90 29.38
CA SER A 34 6.94 -9.99 29.72
C SER A 34 8.13 -10.77 30.27
N VAL A 35 9.27 -10.11 30.36
CA VAL A 35 10.51 -10.65 30.91
C VAL A 35 10.76 -10.00 32.27
N ASP A 36 10.92 -10.79 33.34
CA ASP A 36 11.13 -10.28 34.70
C ASP A 36 12.60 -9.86 34.94
N GLU A 37 13.56 -10.67 34.47
CA GLU A 37 14.99 -10.42 34.62
C GLU A 37 15.80 -10.94 33.43
N TYR A 38 17.00 -10.39 33.25
CA TYR A 38 17.96 -10.84 32.24
C TYR A 38 19.29 -11.20 32.88
N PHE A 39 19.92 -12.23 32.33
CA PHE A 39 21.33 -12.55 32.56
C PHE A 39 22.14 -12.15 31.33
N VAL A 40 23.29 -11.54 31.53
CA VAL A 40 24.16 -11.12 30.41
C VAL A 40 25.12 -12.24 30.06
N LYS A 41 25.13 -12.61 28.79
CA LYS A 41 26.09 -13.55 28.22
C LYS A 41 26.67 -12.92 26.95
N GLU A 42 27.93 -12.43 27.03
CA GLU A 42 28.56 -11.64 25.96
C GLU A 42 27.69 -10.41 25.60
N ASN A 43 27.25 -10.29 24.34
CA ASN A 43 26.38 -9.21 23.85
C ASN A 43 24.90 -9.59 23.87
N THR A 44 24.55 -10.69 24.54
CA THR A 44 23.16 -11.21 24.57
C THR A 44 22.63 -11.17 25.99
N TYR A 45 21.44 -10.60 26.13
CA TYR A 45 20.64 -10.62 27.36
C TYR A 45 19.68 -11.81 27.27
N VAL A 46 19.87 -12.78 28.14
CA VAL A 46 19.14 -14.06 28.15
C VAL A 46 18.16 -14.06 29.32
N SER A 47 16.94 -14.50 29.12
CA SER A 47 15.97 -14.74 30.17
C SER A 47 15.24 -16.06 29.98
N ASN A 48 15.10 -16.81 31.07
CA ASN A 48 14.20 -17.96 31.22
C ASN A 48 13.06 -17.64 32.20
N ASN A 49 12.95 -16.39 32.65
CA ASN A 49 11.92 -15.96 33.57
C ASN A 49 10.88 -15.10 32.82
N ILE A 50 9.95 -15.78 32.17
CA ILE A 50 8.94 -15.22 31.31
C ILE A 50 7.60 -15.30 32.04
N LEU A 51 6.91 -14.16 32.13
CA LEU A 51 5.70 -14.00 32.91
C LEU A 51 4.51 -13.67 32.02
N TRP A 52 3.39 -14.35 32.29
CA TRP A 52 2.08 -13.90 31.88
C TRP A 52 1.45 -13.09 33.02
N GLY A 53 1.09 -11.86 32.74
CA GLY A 53 0.73 -10.95 33.80
C GLY A 53 1.90 -10.71 34.79
N ASP A 54 1.61 -10.53 36.07
CA ASP A 54 2.63 -10.28 37.10
C ASP A 54 3.10 -11.55 37.86
N THR A 55 2.52 -12.71 37.58
CA THR A 55 2.64 -13.85 38.50
C THR A 55 2.81 -15.22 37.88
N GLU A 56 2.31 -15.47 36.66
CA GLU A 56 2.37 -16.80 36.06
C GLU A 56 3.63 -16.98 35.20
N LYS A 57 4.45 -17.95 35.56
CA LYS A 57 5.64 -18.31 34.78
C LYS A 57 5.26 -19.21 33.61
N THR A 58 5.88 -18.95 32.46
CA THR A 58 5.77 -19.75 31.25
C THR A 58 7.14 -20.37 30.94
N GLU A 59 7.12 -21.63 30.50
CA GLU A 59 8.35 -22.30 30.05
C GLU A 59 8.83 -21.72 28.73
N GLY A 60 10.13 -21.48 28.65
CA GLY A 60 10.78 -20.95 27.46
C GLY A 60 11.95 -20.03 27.74
N TYR A 61 12.37 -19.30 26.71
CA TYR A 61 13.42 -18.29 26.81
C TYR A 61 13.15 -17.11 25.90
N VAL A 62 13.77 -15.98 26.27
CA VAL A 62 13.87 -14.78 25.42
C VAL A 62 15.32 -14.32 25.43
N ASN A 63 15.92 -14.19 24.27
CA ASN A 63 17.24 -13.66 24.05
C ASN A 63 17.13 -12.30 23.34
N LEU A 64 17.79 -11.28 23.84
CA LEU A 64 17.96 -9.99 23.17
C LEU A 64 19.46 -9.78 22.91
N SER A 65 19.85 -9.87 21.67
CA SER A 65 21.21 -9.53 21.22
C SER A 65 21.31 -8.05 20.88
N ILE A 66 22.34 -7.37 21.37
CA ILE A 66 22.60 -5.95 21.13
C ILE A 66 24.02 -5.82 20.56
N ASP A 67 24.11 -5.37 19.30
CA ASP A 67 25.38 -5.11 18.62
C ASP A 67 25.56 -3.61 18.42
N LYS A 68 26.57 -3.03 19.07
CA LYS A 68 26.92 -1.61 19.01
C LYS A 68 28.09 -1.42 18.06
N LYS A 69 27.78 -0.99 16.84
CA LYS A 69 28.76 -0.57 15.83
C LYS A 69 28.58 0.91 15.53
N GLU A 70 28.52 1.27 14.26
CA GLU A 70 28.14 2.61 13.83
C GLU A 70 26.72 2.97 14.29
N ASN A 71 25.79 2.01 14.13
CA ASN A 71 24.44 2.05 14.66
C ASN A 71 24.25 0.92 15.66
N ILE A 72 23.17 0.96 16.44
CA ILE A 72 22.82 -0.06 17.42
C ILE A 72 21.81 -1.01 16.80
N ASN A 73 22.13 -2.29 16.76
CA ASN A 73 21.31 -3.33 16.18
C ASN A 73 20.79 -4.27 17.26
N PHE A 74 19.50 -4.63 17.14
CA PHE A 74 18.79 -5.50 18.07
C PHE A 74 18.22 -6.69 17.33
N ILE A 75 18.39 -7.89 17.89
CA ILE A 75 17.76 -9.12 17.42
C ILE A 75 17.12 -9.80 18.62
N ILE A 76 15.86 -10.20 18.47
CA ILE A 76 15.13 -10.95 19.48
C ILE A 76 14.93 -12.37 18.98
N GLU A 77 15.30 -13.33 19.82
CA GLU A 77 14.95 -14.73 19.65
C GLU A 77 14.11 -15.17 20.87
N ALA A 78 12.98 -15.80 20.63
CA ALA A 78 12.15 -16.31 21.70
C ALA A 78 11.61 -17.70 21.37
N GLN A 79 11.51 -18.53 22.42
CA GLN A 79 10.83 -19.82 22.36
C GLN A 79 9.94 -19.97 23.59
N LEU A 80 8.70 -20.40 23.39
CA LEU A 80 7.74 -20.69 24.44
C LEU A 80 7.18 -22.09 24.28
N ASP A 81 6.46 -22.59 25.27
CA ASP A 81 5.61 -23.77 25.13
C ASP A 81 4.31 -23.52 24.33
N LYS A 82 4.15 -22.31 23.80
CA LYS A 82 2.99 -21.81 23.06
C LYS A 82 3.38 -21.31 21.68
N LEU A 83 2.40 -21.26 20.75
CA LEU A 83 2.61 -20.64 19.45
C LEU A 83 2.86 -19.13 19.62
N ILE A 84 3.95 -18.63 19.06
CA ILE A 84 4.34 -17.22 19.11
C ILE A 84 3.86 -16.53 17.83
N ARG A 85 3.01 -15.52 18.01
CA ARG A 85 2.56 -14.66 16.92
C ARG A 85 3.60 -13.59 16.57
N GLY A 86 4.23 -13.00 17.59
CA GLY A 86 5.13 -11.88 17.37
C GLY A 86 5.84 -11.44 18.64
N VAL A 87 6.62 -10.38 18.50
CA VAL A 87 7.36 -9.75 19.60
C VAL A 87 7.28 -8.23 19.52
N LYS A 88 7.59 -7.56 20.61
CA LYS A 88 7.69 -6.12 20.69
C LYS A 88 8.99 -5.72 21.38
N LEU A 89 9.78 -4.87 20.74
CA LEU A 89 10.90 -4.17 21.34
C LEU A 89 10.46 -2.75 21.69
N ARG A 90 10.50 -2.41 22.97
CA ARG A 90 10.20 -1.07 23.46
C ARG A 90 11.48 -0.29 23.67
N PHE A 91 11.50 0.92 23.18
CA PHE A 91 12.50 1.94 23.46
C PHE A 91 11.88 2.99 24.37
N ASP A 92 12.42 3.14 25.59
CA ASP A 92 12.03 4.15 26.57
C ASP A 92 13.13 5.23 26.67
N ASP A 93 12.72 6.43 27.05
CA ASP A 93 13.59 7.57 27.35
C ASP A 93 14.34 8.16 26.13
N LEU A 94 13.87 7.91 24.90
CA LEU A 94 14.44 8.51 23.70
C LEU A 94 14.29 10.05 23.69
N PRO A 95 15.21 10.79 23.03
CA PRO A 95 15.05 12.22 22.82
C PRO A 95 13.75 12.52 22.06
N LEU A 96 13.04 13.59 22.45
CA LEU A 96 11.81 13.98 21.78
C LEU A 96 12.12 14.57 20.42
N GLY A 97 11.38 14.16 19.39
CA GLY A 97 11.51 14.64 18.01
C GLY A 97 10.15 14.78 17.32
N LYS A 98 10.17 15.32 16.11
CA LYS A 98 9.01 15.30 15.20
C LYS A 98 9.12 14.12 14.25
N LEU A 99 8.06 13.36 14.09
CA LEU A 99 8.00 12.30 13.07
C LEU A 99 7.92 12.92 11.67
N ILE A 100 8.89 12.59 10.80
CA ILE A 100 9.01 13.14 9.44
C ILE A 100 8.94 12.08 8.33
N SER A 101 8.79 10.82 8.69
CA SER A 101 8.73 9.69 7.74
C SER A 101 7.32 9.11 7.58
N SER A 102 6.31 9.76 8.11
CA SER A 102 4.93 9.35 7.92
C SER A 102 4.25 10.14 6.81
N VAL A 103 3.14 9.62 6.37
CA VAL A 103 2.19 10.25 5.47
C VAL A 103 1.78 11.65 5.97
N ASP A 104 1.65 11.81 7.27
CA ASP A 104 1.39 13.10 7.91
C ASP A 104 2.73 13.71 8.35
N GLU A 105 3.42 14.35 7.44
CA GLU A 105 4.68 15.02 7.72
C GLU A 105 4.61 15.99 8.93
N ASP A 106 5.72 16.06 9.67
CA ASP A 106 5.90 16.98 10.79
C ASP A 106 4.95 16.75 12.00
N LYS A 107 4.51 15.51 12.24
CA LYS A 107 3.71 15.22 13.42
C LYS A 107 4.49 15.40 14.72
N VAL A 108 3.95 16.26 15.56
CA VAL A 108 4.39 16.41 16.95
C VAL A 108 3.94 15.21 17.76
N ILE A 109 4.86 14.59 18.48
CA ILE A 109 4.57 13.45 19.35
C ILE A 109 3.90 13.91 20.65
N THR A 110 2.72 13.40 20.92
CA THR A 110 1.90 13.71 22.10
C THR A 110 1.76 12.51 23.02
N GLU A 111 1.17 12.72 24.19
CA GLU A 111 0.83 11.64 25.12
C GLU A 111 -0.24 10.69 24.56
N ALA A 112 -1.10 11.15 23.65
CA ALA A 112 -2.08 10.30 22.96
C ALA A 112 -1.42 9.26 22.07
N GLY A 113 -0.28 9.61 21.48
CA GLY A 113 0.52 8.75 20.65
C GLY A 113 0.01 8.59 19.22
N LEU A 114 0.79 7.85 18.44
CA LEU A 114 0.56 7.50 17.05
C LEU A 114 0.77 6.00 16.86
N VAL A 115 0.10 5.42 15.87
CA VAL A 115 0.36 4.06 15.40
C VAL A 115 0.70 4.12 13.93
N MET A 116 1.89 3.61 13.56
CA MET A 116 2.37 3.53 12.18
C MET A 116 2.48 2.07 11.76
N PRO A 117 1.44 1.50 11.13
CA PRO A 117 1.48 0.12 10.64
C PRO A 117 2.24 0.02 9.31
N TYR A 118 2.89 -1.13 9.08
CA TYR A 118 3.51 -1.58 7.84
C TYR A 118 3.14 -3.05 7.60
N PRO A 119 2.91 -3.51 6.37
CA PRO A 119 2.66 -2.68 5.19
C PRO A 119 1.27 -2.05 5.26
N CYS A 120 1.21 -0.76 4.98
CA CYS A 120 -0.07 -0.05 5.00
C CYS A 120 -0.03 1.15 4.06
N ALA A 121 -0.86 1.08 3.04
CA ALA A 121 -0.91 2.11 2.02
C ALA A 121 -1.75 3.33 2.44
N TRP A 122 -2.67 3.18 3.37
CA TRP A 122 -3.70 4.20 3.59
C TRP A 122 -3.57 5.02 4.88
N ARG A 123 -2.70 4.75 5.80
CA ARG A 123 -2.46 5.54 7.02
C ARG A 123 -1.28 5.02 7.83
N GLY A 124 -0.25 4.57 7.18
CA GLY A 124 0.89 3.99 7.86
C GLY A 124 2.20 4.46 7.27
N ILE A 125 3.09 3.54 7.14
CA ILE A 125 4.38 3.73 6.49
C ILE A 125 4.52 2.76 5.33
N THR A 126 5.12 3.22 4.26
CA THR A 126 5.31 2.43 3.04
C THR A 126 6.55 1.55 3.08
N THR A 127 7.46 1.82 4.01
CA THR A 127 8.66 1.01 4.30
C THR A 127 8.84 0.94 5.82
N PRO A 128 9.42 -0.14 6.39
CA PRO A 128 9.51 -0.31 7.84
C PRO A 128 10.61 0.57 8.48
N LEU A 129 10.43 1.88 8.38
CA LEU A 129 11.34 2.93 8.83
C LEU A 129 10.55 4.08 9.44
N VAL A 130 10.95 4.54 10.63
CA VAL A 130 10.50 5.80 11.22
C VAL A 130 11.70 6.72 11.43
N VAL A 131 11.52 8.02 11.10
CA VAL A 131 12.55 9.05 11.22
C VAL A 131 11.99 10.23 11.98
N PHE A 132 12.76 10.71 12.96
CA PHE A 132 12.40 11.84 13.80
C PHE A 132 13.43 12.95 13.66
N GLU A 133 12.98 14.17 13.37
CA GLU A 133 13.81 15.37 13.45
C GLU A 133 13.92 15.81 14.92
N LEU A 134 15.13 15.83 15.47
CA LEU A 134 15.43 16.25 16.83
C LEU A 134 15.59 17.79 16.93
N GLU A 135 15.58 18.33 18.17
CA GLU A 135 15.75 19.77 18.40
C GLU A 135 17.10 20.32 17.91
N ASP A 136 18.17 19.51 18.00
CA ASP A 136 19.52 19.86 17.53
C ASP A 136 19.73 19.67 16.02
N LYS A 137 18.64 19.47 15.27
CA LYS A 137 18.65 19.23 13.83
C LYS A 137 19.31 17.93 13.37
N LYS A 138 19.52 16.99 14.28
CA LYS A 138 19.88 15.62 13.95
C LYS A 138 18.63 14.78 13.68
N TYR A 139 18.85 13.61 13.11
CA TYR A 139 17.77 12.70 12.73
C TYR A 139 17.97 11.36 13.42
N LEU A 140 17.03 11.04 14.34
CA LEU A 140 16.93 9.72 14.92
C LEU A 140 16.10 8.83 14.00
N PHE A 141 16.56 7.60 13.76
CA PHE A 141 15.80 6.63 13.01
C PHE A 141 15.73 5.27 13.71
N ILE A 142 14.64 4.56 13.44
CA ILE A 142 14.49 3.15 13.78
C ILE A 142 13.94 2.46 12.54
N ARG A 143 14.66 1.43 12.05
CA ARG A 143 14.23 0.64 10.90
C ARG A 143 14.34 -0.85 11.18
N ILE A 144 13.57 -1.64 10.44
CA ILE A 144 13.59 -3.10 10.53
C ILE A 144 14.12 -3.66 9.21
N LYS A 145 15.27 -4.34 9.27
CA LYS A 145 15.94 -4.92 8.08
C LYS A 145 15.37 -6.30 7.78
N ASP A 146 14.09 -6.35 7.43
CA ASP A 146 13.41 -7.58 7.09
C ASP A 146 13.52 -7.88 5.59
N ARG A 147 13.92 -9.10 5.26
CA ARG A 147 13.96 -9.59 3.87
C ARG A 147 12.59 -10.06 3.37
N LEU A 148 11.59 -10.06 4.23
CA LEU A 148 10.22 -10.46 3.93
C LEU A 148 9.25 -9.32 4.20
N VAL A 149 8.16 -9.28 3.44
CA VAL A 149 7.03 -8.39 3.73
C VAL A 149 6.18 -9.07 4.80
N ARG A 150 6.24 -8.53 6.03
CA ARG A 150 5.49 -9.01 7.20
C ARG A 150 4.99 -7.83 8.01
N GLU A 151 3.97 -8.02 8.82
CA GLU A 151 3.41 -6.94 9.64
C GLU A 151 4.39 -6.41 10.69
N LYS A 152 4.55 -5.09 10.70
CA LYS A 152 5.28 -4.33 11.74
C LYS A 152 4.43 -3.15 12.17
N ARG A 153 4.61 -2.70 13.40
CA ARG A 153 3.89 -1.55 13.94
C ARG A 153 4.81 -0.74 14.84
N PHE A 154 4.82 0.55 14.60
CA PHE A 154 5.52 1.50 15.47
C PHE A 154 4.47 2.26 16.27
N PHE A 155 4.46 2.05 17.61
CA PHE A 155 3.64 2.81 18.53
C PHE A 155 4.51 3.90 19.14
N ILE A 156 4.21 5.16 18.86
CA ILE A 156 5.04 6.28 19.21
C ILE A 156 4.27 7.22 20.12
N LYS A 157 4.80 7.52 21.30
CA LYS A 157 4.15 8.46 22.23
C LYS A 157 5.14 9.21 23.11
N LYS A 158 4.69 10.34 23.64
CA LYS A 158 5.42 11.10 24.64
C LYS A 158 5.12 10.54 26.05
N VAL A 159 6.16 10.31 26.84
CA VAL A 159 6.07 9.83 28.22
C VAL A 159 7.06 10.64 29.05
N ASN A 160 6.60 11.38 30.06
CA ASN A 160 7.45 12.18 30.96
C ASN A 160 8.45 13.09 30.23
N GLY A 161 8.02 13.75 29.15
CA GLY A 161 8.86 14.66 28.35
C GLY A 161 9.84 13.99 27.39
N LYS A 162 9.92 12.67 27.37
CA LYS A 162 10.73 11.85 26.47
C LYS A 162 9.85 11.11 25.47
N MET A 163 10.44 10.56 24.43
CA MET A 163 9.73 9.73 23.47
C MET A 163 9.87 8.26 23.85
N ARG A 164 8.76 7.51 23.70
CA ARG A 164 8.72 6.05 23.70
C ARG A 164 8.36 5.59 22.31
N VAL A 165 9.09 4.58 21.81
CA VAL A 165 8.77 3.88 20.59
C VAL A 165 8.68 2.39 20.87
N ASP A 166 7.52 1.80 20.62
CA ASP A 166 7.34 0.35 20.66
C ASP A 166 7.38 -0.16 19.21
N VAL A 167 8.32 -1.04 18.92
CA VAL A 167 8.47 -1.71 17.62
C VAL A 167 7.87 -3.09 17.72
N GLY A 168 6.66 -3.27 17.18
CA GLY A 168 5.98 -4.56 17.08
C GLY A 168 6.34 -5.25 15.78
N PHE A 169 6.60 -6.55 15.85
CA PHE A 169 6.88 -7.43 14.75
C PHE A 169 5.99 -8.67 14.85
N ASP A 170 5.19 -8.95 13.83
CA ASP A 170 4.36 -10.16 13.72
C ASP A 170 5.00 -11.12 12.70
N GLU A 171 5.06 -12.40 13.04
CA GLU A 171 5.52 -13.45 12.13
C GLU A 171 4.50 -13.66 11.00
N ASP A 172 4.99 -14.11 9.85
CA ASP A 172 4.15 -14.57 8.73
C ASP A 172 3.17 -15.66 9.21
N GLY A 173 1.88 -15.46 8.98
CA GLY A 173 0.83 -16.37 9.41
C GLY A 173 1.04 -17.83 9.00
N THR A 174 1.71 -18.03 7.84
CA THR A 174 2.05 -19.37 7.33
C THR A 174 3.23 -20.03 8.05
N LYS A 175 3.92 -19.28 8.94
CA LYS A 175 5.16 -19.71 9.62
C LYS A 175 5.06 -19.71 11.14
N ILE A 176 3.90 -19.42 11.69
CA ILE A 176 3.67 -19.38 13.14
C ILE A 176 4.12 -20.70 13.78
N SER A 177 4.98 -20.58 14.78
CA SER A 177 5.52 -21.70 15.55
C SER A 177 5.72 -21.32 17.01
N ASN A 178 6.27 -22.20 17.81
CA ASN A 178 6.65 -21.91 19.20
C ASN A 178 8.02 -21.20 19.33
N HIS A 179 8.65 -20.85 18.21
CA HIS A 179 9.92 -20.14 18.13
C HIS A 179 9.81 -18.97 17.14
N ILE A 180 10.43 -17.85 17.49
CA ILE A 180 10.53 -16.67 16.64
C ILE A 180 11.93 -16.09 16.70
N LEU A 181 12.44 -15.66 15.54
CA LEU A 181 13.67 -14.90 15.38
C LEU A 181 13.34 -13.64 14.57
N THR A 182 13.52 -12.47 15.16
CA THR A 182 13.25 -11.21 14.44
C THR A 182 14.31 -10.92 13.39
N PRO A 183 13.96 -10.16 12.34
CA PRO A 183 14.97 -9.43 11.58
C PRO A 183 15.67 -8.42 12.50
N GLU A 184 16.79 -7.92 12.01
CA GLU A 184 17.56 -6.90 12.71
C GLU A 184 16.77 -5.59 12.79
N ILE A 185 16.64 -5.05 14.00
CA ILE A 185 16.05 -3.73 14.29
C ILE A 185 17.23 -2.78 14.51
N GLU A 186 17.37 -1.78 13.67
CA GLU A 186 18.46 -0.83 13.71
C GLU A 186 17.99 0.52 14.24
N TYR A 187 18.75 1.06 15.20
CA TYR A 187 18.59 2.39 15.77
C TYR A 187 19.85 3.21 15.46
N GLY A 188 19.68 4.46 15.02
CA GLY A 188 20.77 5.36 14.79
C GLY A 188 20.37 6.84 14.87
N ILE A 189 21.40 7.69 14.94
CA ILE A 189 21.27 9.15 14.85
C ILE A 189 22.28 9.64 13.84
N VAL A 190 21.83 10.43 12.86
CA VAL A 190 22.66 11.00 11.79
C VAL A 190 22.45 12.49 11.67
N ASP A 191 23.38 13.17 10.99
CA ASP A 191 23.29 14.61 10.75
C ASP A 191 22.47 14.94 9.48
N ASP A 192 22.35 14.00 8.53
CA ASP A 192 21.59 14.16 7.29
C ASP A 192 20.58 13.03 7.10
N LYS A 193 19.29 13.38 7.01
CA LYS A 193 18.22 12.41 6.74
C LYS A 193 18.36 11.71 5.38
N GLU A 194 19.04 12.35 4.42
CA GLU A 194 19.23 11.78 3.10
C GLU A 194 20.05 10.49 3.15
N GLU A 195 20.97 10.37 4.13
CA GLU A 195 21.74 9.14 4.38
C GLU A 195 20.79 7.99 4.74
N ILE A 196 19.79 8.25 5.60
CA ILE A 196 18.82 7.25 6.04
C ILE A 196 18.00 6.76 4.84
N TYR A 197 17.52 7.69 4.02
CA TYR A 197 16.71 7.37 2.84
C TYR A 197 17.52 6.58 1.81
N GLN A 198 18.77 6.94 1.63
CA GLN A 198 19.67 6.21 0.72
C GLN A 198 19.92 4.78 1.22
N ILE A 199 20.26 4.61 2.49
CA ILE A 199 20.50 3.30 3.10
C ILE A 199 19.24 2.40 3.00
N GLN A 200 18.05 2.98 3.23
CA GLN A 200 16.80 2.23 3.10
C GLN A 200 16.52 1.85 1.65
N SER A 201 16.72 2.77 0.71
CA SER A 201 16.53 2.52 -0.73
C SER A 201 17.49 1.43 -1.25
N ASP A 202 18.76 1.45 -0.81
CA ASP A 202 19.74 0.44 -1.20
C ASP A 202 19.42 -0.94 -0.58
N PHE A 203 18.96 -0.96 0.66
CA PHE A 203 18.49 -2.19 1.29
C PHE A 203 17.30 -2.80 0.53
N MET A 204 16.31 -1.98 0.15
CA MET A 204 15.19 -2.45 -0.67
C MET A 204 15.62 -2.98 -2.03
N LYS A 205 16.57 -2.26 -2.69
CA LYS A 205 17.15 -2.73 -3.95
C LYS A 205 17.72 -4.13 -3.82
N GLU A 206 18.47 -4.38 -2.74
CA GLU A 206 19.07 -5.69 -2.47
C GLU A 206 18.02 -6.78 -2.23
N ILE A 207 17.10 -6.54 -1.26
CA ILE A 207 16.18 -7.61 -0.80
C ILE A 207 15.06 -7.94 -1.80
N PHE A 208 14.61 -6.96 -2.58
CA PHE A 208 13.58 -7.15 -3.60
C PHE A 208 14.16 -7.28 -5.01
N GLU A 209 15.50 -7.23 -5.16
CA GLU A 209 16.20 -7.34 -6.45
C GLU A 209 15.69 -6.29 -7.46
N LEU A 210 15.53 -5.01 -7.00
CA LEU A 210 14.96 -3.94 -7.81
C LEU A 210 15.94 -3.44 -8.85
N GLU A 211 15.44 -3.19 -10.05
CA GLU A 211 16.14 -2.46 -11.10
C GLU A 211 15.71 -0.99 -11.10
N GLU A 212 16.63 -0.09 -11.44
CA GLU A 212 16.29 1.34 -11.64
C GLU A 212 15.19 1.45 -12.70
N TYR A 213 14.27 2.40 -12.54
CA TYR A 213 13.09 2.52 -13.41
C TYR A 213 13.42 2.52 -14.90
N GLU A 214 14.50 3.20 -15.28
CA GLU A 214 14.97 3.30 -16.66
C GLU A 214 15.42 1.94 -17.26
N ASN A 215 15.80 0.99 -16.41
CA ASN A 215 16.26 -0.35 -16.80
C ASN A 215 15.31 -1.47 -16.37
N ASN A 216 14.18 -1.11 -15.77
CA ASN A 216 13.26 -2.07 -15.19
C ASN A 216 12.59 -2.93 -16.27
N LYS A 217 12.85 -4.25 -16.21
CA LYS A 217 12.35 -5.23 -17.20
C LYS A 217 10.88 -5.57 -17.05
N ILE A 218 10.29 -5.30 -15.91
CA ILE A 218 8.84 -5.48 -15.71
C ILE A 218 8.02 -4.34 -16.32
N SER A 219 8.69 -3.27 -16.75
CA SER A 219 8.11 -2.09 -17.37
C SER A 219 8.03 -2.32 -18.89
N PRO A 220 6.86 -2.24 -19.53
CA PRO A 220 6.79 -2.27 -20.97
C PRO A 220 7.52 -1.05 -21.56
N SER A 221 8.16 -1.22 -22.70
CA SER A 221 9.03 -0.20 -23.30
C SER A 221 8.30 1.12 -23.53
N TRP A 222 7.05 1.05 -23.94
CA TRP A 222 6.20 2.20 -24.22
C TRP A 222 5.83 3.03 -22.98
N LEU A 223 5.91 2.46 -21.77
CA LEU A 223 5.57 3.19 -20.53
C LEU A 223 6.50 4.38 -20.29
N LYS A 224 7.72 4.32 -20.80
CA LYS A 224 8.73 5.39 -20.69
C LYS A 224 8.38 6.63 -21.52
N ASP A 225 7.48 6.50 -22.46
CA ASP A 225 6.99 7.61 -23.30
C ASP A 225 5.70 8.23 -22.75
N ILE A 226 5.08 7.62 -21.75
CA ILE A 226 3.82 8.10 -21.18
C ILE A 226 4.07 9.33 -20.29
N SER A 227 3.48 10.45 -20.68
CA SER A 227 3.51 11.70 -19.94
C SER A 227 2.13 12.18 -19.46
N LEU A 228 1.07 11.47 -19.84
CA LEU A 228 -0.30 11.73 -19.38
C LEU A 228 -1.02 10.41 -19.11
N VAL A 229 -1.54 10.25 -17.91
CA VAL A 229 -2.53 9.21 -17.62
C VAL A 229 -3.91 9.83 -17.63
N VAL A 230 -4.83 9.26 -18.40
CA VAL A 230 -6.23 9.70 -18.48
C VAL A 230 -7.09 8.62 -17.86
N THR A 231 -7.58 8.88 -16.64
CA THR A 231 -8.55 8.01 -15.98
C THR A 231 -9.94 8.34 -16.48
N MET A 232 -10.58 7.38 -17.15
CA MET A 232 -11.97 7.46 -17.57
C MET A 232 -12.84 6.69 -16.58
N HIS A 233 -13.64 7.40 -15.80
CA HIS A 233 -14.65 6.74 -14.99
C HIS A 233 -15.85 6.37 -15.87
N MET A 234 -16.15 5.08 -15.93
CA MET A 234 -17.22 4.55 -16.80
C MET A 234 -18.53 4.45 -16.04
N GLU A 235 -18.66 3.53 -15.09
CA GLU A 235 -19.84 3.37 -14.26
C GLU A 235 -19.47 3.26 -12.78
N ALA A 236 -20.12 4.07 -11.95
CA ALA A 236 -19.94 4.00 -10.51
C ALA A 236 -20.63 2.76 -9.91
N PHE A 237 -20.21 2.36 -8.72
CA PHE A 237 -20.85 1.31 -7.93
C PHE A 237 -22.33 1.58 -7.64
N THR A 238 -22.78 2.84 -7.66
CA THR A 238 -24.18 3.24 -7.55
C THR A 238 -25.01 2.89 -8.78
N GLY A 239 -24.39 2.55 -9.91
CA GLY A 239 -25.03 2.38 -11.22
C GLY A 239 -25.14 3.66 -12.04
N HIS A 240 -24.56 4.77 -11.56
CA HIS A 240 -24.45 6.00 -12.34
C HIS A 240 -23.42 5.83 -13.46
N ILE A 241 -23.79 6.20 -14.68
CA ILE A 241 -22.90 6.13 -15.85
C ILE A 241 -22.29 7.51 -16.06
N PHE A 242 -20.97 7.62 -15.89
CA PHE A 242 -20.20 8.82 -16.22
C PHE A 242 -19.86 8.87 -17.71
N HIS A 243 -19.42 7.74 -18.27
CA HIS A 243 -19.08 7.63 -19.68
C HIS A 243 -19.63 6.33 -20.27
N THR A 244 -20.23 6.44 -21.45
CA THR A 244 -20.33 5.31 -22.36
C THR A 244 -19.01 5.11 -23.08
N TYR A 245 -18.76 3.94 -23.68
CA TYR A 245 -17.54 3.71 -24.46
C TYR A 245 -17.37 4.73 -25.59
N GLU A 246 -18.47 5.12 -26.24
CA GLU A 246 -18.45 6.12 -27.31
C GLU A 246 -18.05 7.51 -26.80
N LYS A 247 -18.58 7.95 -25.64
CA LYS A 247 -18.22 9.24 -25.04
C LYS A 247 -16.73 9.25 -24.67
N ALA A 248 -16.22 8.17 -24.04
CA ALA A 248 -14.82 8.05 -23.69
C ALA A 248 -13.91 8.17 -24.91
N LEU A 249 -14.27 7.56 -26.05
CA LEU A 249 -13.52 7.74 -27.30
C LEU A 249 -13.54 9.20 -27.79
N LYS A 250 -14.69 9.86 -27.78
CA LYS A 250 -14.79 11.27 -28.18
C LYS A 250 -13.90 12.18 -27.35
N ASP A 251 -13.81 11.93 -26.05
CA ASP A 251 -12.96 12.68 -25.16
C ASP A 251 -11.46 12.47 -25.50
N ILE A 252 -11.04 11.24 -25.76
CA ILE A 252 -9.67 10.95 -26.22
C ILE A 252 -9.39 11.61 -27.59
N GLU A 253 -10.34 11.60 -28.53
CA GLU A 253 -10.23 12.30 -29.82
C GLU A 253 -10.05 13.82 -29.66
N VAL A 254 -10.63 14.42 -28.61
CA VAL A 254 -10.38 15.84 -28.28
C VAL A 254 -8.98 16.03 -27.73
N LEU A 255 -8.55 15.21 -26.76
CA LEU A 255 -7.24 15.33 -26.11
C LEU A 255 -6.10 15.15 -27.13
N THR A 256 -6.21 14.20 -28.05
CA THR A 256 -5.18 13.91 -29.05
C THR A 256 -4.94 15.04 -30.09
N LYS A 257 -5.80 16.07 -30.10
CA LYS A 257 -5.53 17.31 -30.86
C LYS A 257 -4.46 18.20 -30.22
N TYR A 258 -4.16 17.98 -28.91
CA TYR A 258 -3.28 18.85 -28.11
C TYR A 258 -2.05 18.12 -27.56
N ILE A 259 -2.08 16.78 -27.55
CA ILE A 259 -0.96 15.94 -27.12
C ILE A 259 -0.91 14.67 -28.00
N ASP A 260 0.29 14.21 -28.35
CA ASP A 260 0.47 12.97 -29.12
C ASP A 260 -0.11 11.77 -28.35
N GLY A 261 -0.97 10.99 -29.01
CA GLY A 261 -1.58 9.80 -28.40
C GLY A 261 -0.57 8.80 -27.85
N LYS A 262 0.64 8.71 -28.41
CA LYS A 262 1.72 7.84 -27.89
C LYS A 262 2.17 8.20 -26.49
N LYS A 263 1.87 9.42 -26.03
CA LYS A 263 2.17 9.90 -24.70
C LYS A 263 1.03 9.65 -23.70
N ILE A 264 -0.08 9.05 -24.14
CA ILE A 264 -1.30 8.87 -23.33
C ILE A 264 -1.48 7.40 -22.95
N LEU A 265 -1.64 7.17 -21.63
CA LEU A 265 -2.20 5.93 -21.09
C LEU A 265 -3.65 6.18 -20.67
N VAL A 266 -4.61 5.56 -21.35
CA VAL A 266 -6.03 5.60 -20.98
C VAL A 266 -6.29 4.49 -19.95
N TYR A 267 -6.78 4.87 -18.78
CA TYR A 267 -7.19 3.95 -17.73
C TYR A 267 -8.71 3.91 -17.64
N LEU A 268 -9.30 2.76 -17.94
CA LEU A 268 -10.76 2.54 -17.94
C LEU A 268 -11.19 2.00 -16.58
N ALA A 269 -11.64 2.87 -15.69
CA ALA A 269 -12.16 2.50 -14.37
C ALA A 269 -13.65 2.17 -14.45
N GLY A 270 -14.08 0.99 -13.98
CA GLY A 270 -15.45 0.52 -14.04
C GLY A 270 -15.94 0.20 -15.47
N TRP A 271 -15.02 -0.23 -16.33
CA TRP A 271 -15.30 -0.58 -17.75
C TRP A 271 -16.27 -1.74 -17.91
N GLU A 272 -16.30 -2.66 -16.96
CA GLU A 272 -17.19 -3.81 -16.93
C GLU A 272 -18.63 -3.42 -16.56
N GLY A 273 -18.80 -2.20 -16.13
CA GLY A 273 -20.01 -1.67 -15.53
C GLY A 273 -19.99 -1.84 -14.02
N ARG A 274 -20.54 -0.88 -13.30
CA ARG A 274 -20.78 -0.90 -11.85
C ARG A 274 -19.67 -1.57 -11.04
N TYR A 275 -18.44 -1.03 -11.06
CA TYR A 275 -17.31 -1.58 -10.35
C TYR A 275 -17.60 -1.75 -8.85
N TYR A 276 -16.88 -2.60 -8.16
CA TYR A 276 -17.20 -3.29 -6.92
C TYR A 276 -18.28 -4.36 -7.06
N TYR A 277 -19.45 -4.07 -7.65
CA TYR A 277 -20.51 -5.06 -7.80
C TYR A 277 -20.16 -6.20 -8.74
N LYS A 278 -19.32 -5.93 -9.73
CA LYS A 278 -18.89 -6.93 -10.71
C LYS A 278 -17.50 -7.50 -10.45
N TYR A 279 -16.84 -7.08 -9.38
CA TYR A 279 -15.54 -7.66 -9.03
C TYR A 279 -15.62 -9.19 -8.89
N GLY A 280 -14.86 -9.89 -9.73
CA GLY A 280 -14.93 -11.34 -9.94
C GLY A 280 -15.78 -11.78 -11.13
N ASN A 281 -16.40 -10.83 -11.88
CA ASN A 281 -17.11 -11.11 -13.14
C ASN A 281 -16.92 -9.95 -14.13
N TYR A 282 -15.87 -10.04 -14.95
CA TYR A 282 -15.42 -8.97 -15.84
C TYR A 282 -16.02 -9.10 -17.24
N THR A 283 -17.31 -8.76 -17.33
CA THR A 283 -18.06 -8.74 -18.59
C THR A 283 -18.60 -7.33 -18.86
N CYS A 284 -18.60 -6.92 -20.15
CA CYS A 284 -19.11 -5.60 -20.54
C CYS A 284 -20.57 -5.37 -20.14
N ASP A 285 -20.86 -4.15 -19.70
CA ASP A 285 -22.24 -3.71 -19.53
C ASP A 285 -22.80 -3.20 -20.86
N SER A 286 -23.99 -3.68 -21.21
CA SER A 286 -24.70 -3.24 -22.42
C SER A 286 -25.08 -1.76 -22.40
N ARG A 287 -25.28 -1.19 -21.20
CA ARG A 287 -25.61 0.23 -21.01
C ARG A 287 -24.46 1.16 -21.37
N LEU A 288 -23.22 0.66 -21.25
CA LEU A 288 -22.01 1.39 -21.68
C LEU A 288 -21.78 1.32 -23.18
N GLY A 289 -22.45 0.42 -23.89
CA GLY A 289 -22.33 0.19 -25.33
C GLY A 289 -22.12 -1.26 -25.75
N GLY A 290 -21.88 -2.15 -24.77
CA GLY A 290 -21.71 -3.58 -24.99
C GLY A 290 -20.37 -3.95 -25.63
N GLU A 291 -20.20 -5.25 -25.87
CA GLU A 291 -18.92 -5.87 -26.22
C GLU A 291 -18.30 -5.36 -27.52
N GLU A 292 -19.09 -5.31 -28.61
CA GLU A 292 -18.57 -4.89 -29.92
C GLU A 292 -18.17 -3.41 -29.93
N LYS A 293 -18.89 -2.57 -29.19
CA LYS A 293 -18.53 -1.16 -29.03
C LYS A 293 -17.24 -1.00 -28.25
N LEU A 294 -17.02 -1.77 -27.18
CA LEU A 294 -15.75 -1.72 -26.42
C LEU A 294 -14.57 -2.13 -27.29
N LYS A 295 -14.68 -3.22 -28.09
CA LYS A 295 -13.64 -3.63 -29.05
C LYS A 295 -13.31 -2.51 -30.06
N GLU A 296 -14.35 -1.90 -30.63
CA GLU A 296 -14.21 -0.80 -31.59
C GLU A 296 -13.47 0.40 -30.94
N VAL A 297 -13.91 0.79 -29.73
CA VAL A 297 -13.38 1.96 -29.03
C VAL A 297 -11.94 1.77 -28.61
N VAL A 298 -11.59 0.63 -28.01
CA VAL A 298 -10.20 0.31 -27.64
C VAL A 298 -9.30 0.34 -28.88
N LYS A 299 -9.73 -0.29 -29.96
CA LYS A 299 -8.97 -0.26 -31.20
C LYS A 299 -8.76 1.18 -31.73
N LYS A 300 -9.79 2.02 -31.73
CA LYS A 300 -9.69 3.41 -32.18
C LYS A 300 -8.76 4.25 -31.32
N MET A 301 -8.81 4.08 -29.97
CA MET A 301 -7.87 4.73 -29.06
C MET A 301 -6.42 4.31 -29.36
N GLN A 302 -6.20 3.02 -29.65
CA GLN A 302 -4.87 2.51 -30.06
C GLN A 302 -4.45 3.01 -31.45
N ASP A 303 -5.36 3.15 -32.39
CA ASP A 303 -5.11 3.73 -33.72
C ASP A 303 -4.70 5.23 -33.60
N LEU A 304 -5.16 5.95 -32.56
CA LEU A 304 -4.69 7.29 -32.20
C LEU A 304 -3.31 7.30 -31.53
N GLY A 305 -2.75 6.13 -31.24
CA GLY A 305 -1.45 5.95 -30.57
C GLY A 305 -1.54 5.66 -29.08
N CYS A 306 -2.69 5.82 -28.45
CA CYS A 306 -2.87 5.63 -27.01
C CYS A 306 -2.66 4.17 -26.58
N LYS A 307 -2.27 4.00 -25.32
CA LYS A 307 -2.31 2.71 -24.60
C LYS A 307 -3.55 2.64 -23.75
N VAL A 308 -4.15 1.44 -23.61
CA VAL A 308 -5.41 1.25 -22.89
C VAL A 308 -5.25 0.20 -21.81
N MET A 309 -5.52 0.59 -20.56
CA MET A 309 -5.43 -0.24 -19.37
C MET A 309 -6.81 -0.38 -18.71
N ALA A 310 -7.19 -1.59 -18.31
CA ALA A 310 -8.49 -1.89 -17.71
C ALA A 310 -8.35 -2.19 -16.21
N MET A 311 -9.36 -1.83 -15.41
CA MET A 311 -9.39 -2.02 -13.95
C MET A 311 -9.95 -3.39 -13.56
N TYR A 312 -9.34 -3.99 -12.53
CA TYR A 312 -9.77 -5.26 -11.94
C TYR A 312 -9.57 -5.23 -10.41
N GLY A 313 -10.52 -5.70 -9.63
CA GLY A 313 -10.32 -5.94 -8.20
C GLY A 313 -9.44 -7.17 -7.97
N MET A 314 -8.38 -7.04 -7.19
CA MET A 314 -7.44 -8.14 -6.97
C MET A 314 -7.74 -8.92 -5.69
N ASN A 315 -7.69 -8.26 -4.54
CA ASN A 315 -7.89 -8.89 -3.23
C ASN A 315 -9.35 -8.80 -2.76
N ILE A 316 -10.28 -8.55 -3.67
CA ILE A 316 -11.68 -8.31 -3.36
C ILE A 316 -12.58 -8.83 -4.47
N ALA A 317 -13.70 -9.43 -4.10
CA ALA A 317 -14.75 -9.80 -5.05
C ALA A 317 -16.13 -9.76 -4.40
N ASN A 318 -17.17 -9.69 -5.24
CA ASN A 318 -18.55 -9.76 -4.80
C ASN A 318 -18.95 -11.21 -4.52
N LYS A 319 -19.21 -11.53 -3.25
CA LYS A 319 -19.60 -12.87 -2.78
C LYS A 319 -20.94 -13.37 -3.30
N THR A 320 -21.76 -12.49 -3.90
CA THR A 320 -23.06 -12.89 -4.49
C THR A 320 -22.91 -13.48 -5.89
N ILE A 321 -21.75 -13.30 -6.53
CA ILE A 321 -21.42 -13.94 -7.80
C ILE A 321 -21.34 -15.46 -7.58
N PRO A 322 -22.10 -16.29 -8.34
CA PRO A 322 -22.18 -17.74 -8.09
C PRO A 322 -20.82 -18.43 -7.98
N ALA A 323 -19.91 -18.16 -8.90
CA ALA A 323 -18.58 -18.76 -8.88
C ALA A 323 -17.76 -18.35 -7.65
N ILE A 324 -17.87 -17.10 -7.20
CA ILE A 324 -17.22 -16.61 -5.97
C ILE A 324 -17.85 -17.26 -4.75
N LYS A 325 -19.18 -17.32 -4.70
CA LYS A 325 -19.92 -17.93 -3.60
C LYS A 325 -19.53 -19.41 -3.39
N GLU A 326 -19.33 -20.16 -4.47
CA GLU A 326 -18.94 -21.58 -4.41
C GLU A 326 -17.54 -21.78 -3.82
N MET A 327 -16.60 -20.86 -4.06
CA MET A 327 -15.22 -21.00 -3.58
C MET A 327 -14.92 -20.19 -2.30
N LEU A 328 -15.84 -19.37 -1.84
CA LEU A 328 -15.59 -18.33 -0.84
C LEU A 328 -14.88 -18.85 0.42
N SER A 329 -15.37 -19.93 1.00
CA SER A 329 -14.81 -20.50 2.24
C SER A 329 -13.36 -21.00 2.12
N GLU A 330 -12.88 -21.21 0.89
CA GLU A 330 -11.53 -21.68 0.62
C GLU A 330 -10.57 -20.51 0.32
N VAL A 331 -11.10 -19.39 -0.20
CA VAL A 331 -10.28 -18.28 -0.75
C VAL A 331 -10.35 -17.00 0.06
N GLU A 332 -11.27 -16.89 1.02
CA GLU A 332 -11.35 -15.73 1.90
C GLU A 332 -10.14 -15.63 2.83
N ILE A 333 -9.74 -14.41 3.16
CA ILE A 333 -8.63 -14.15 4.07
C ILE A 333 -9.04 -14.52 5.50
N GLU A 334 -8.20 -15.31 6.16
CA GLU A 334 -8.37 -15.66 7.57
C GLU A 334 -7.05 -15.49 8.31
N ASN A 335 -7.02 -14.63 9.33
CA ASN A 335 -5.82 -14.43 10.13
C ASN A 335 -5.54 -15.63 11.07
N VAL A 336 -4.39 -15.59 11.72
CA VAL A 336 -3.94 -16.66 12.63
C VAL A 336 -4.87 -16.90 13.83
N SER A 337 -5.72 -15.93 14.17
CA SER A 337 -6.72 -16.05 15.24
C SER A 337 -8.08 -16.56 14.73
N GLY A 338 -8.20 -16.90 13.45
CA GLY A 338 -9.45 -17.37 12.84
C GLY A 338 -10.43 -16.26 12.44
N ALA A 339 -10.05 -14.99 12.58
CA ALA A 339 -10.89 -13.89 12.14
C ALA A 339 -10.81 -13.73 10.61
N LYS A 340 -11.98 -13.51 10.00
CA LYS A 340 -12.13 -13.30 8.57
C LYS A 340 -12.24 -11.82 8.27
N TYR A 341 -11.75 -11.42 7.09
CA TYR A 341 -11.74 -10.03 6.67
C TYR A 341 -12.91 -9.73 5.74
N HIS A 342 -13.65 -8.66 6.05
CA HIS A 342 -14.70 -8.10 5.21
C HIS A 342 -14.26 -6.73 4.70
N HIS A 343 -14.57 -6.42 3.45
CA HIS A 343 -14.38 -5.07 2.95
C HIS A 343 -15.60 -4.22 3.32
N GLY A 344 -15.33 -3.12 3.99
CA GLY A 344 -16.37 -2.24 4.48
C GLY A 344 -17.09 -2.83 5.70
N SER A 345 -17.36 -2.00 6.59
CA SER A 345 -18.21 -2.23 7.75
C SER A 345 -19.35 -1.21 7.68
N VAL A 346 -20.01 -1.01 8.77
CA VAL A 346 -21.14 -0.09 8.89
C VAL A 346 -20.98 1.16 8.03
N ASN A 347 -21.89 1.34 7.11
CA ASN A 347 -22.01 2.55 6.34
C ASN A 347 -22.81 3.59 7.15
N TRP A 348 -22.10 4.59 7.66
CA TRP A 348 -22.68 5.67 8.46
C TRP A 348 -23.37 6.74 7.61
N GLU A 349 -23.03 6.78 6.33
CA GLU A 349 -23.58 7.74 5.40
C GLU A 349 -24.73 7.10 4.65
N GLY A 350 -25.94 7.20 5.10
CA GLY A 350 -27.12 6.57 4.50
C GLY A 350 -27.34 6.78 3.00
N ALA A 351 -26.45 7.54 2.33
CA ALA A 351 -26.38 7.71 0.89
C ALA A 351 -25.69 6.57 0.14
N HIS A 352 -24.90 5.75 0.82
CA HIS A 352 -24.16 4.64 0.22
C HIS A 352 -24.92 3.33 0.44
N HIS A 353 -25.95 3.10 -0.36
CA HIS A 353 -26.85 1.95 -0.24
C HIS A 353 -26.38 0.69 -0.93
N TYR A 354 -25.09 0.54 -1.18
CA TYR A 354 -24.65 -0.73 -1.65
C TYR A 354 -24.05 -1.46 -0.51
N ASP A 355 -24.32 -2.68 -0.60
CA ASP A 355 -23.87 -3.63 0.33
C ASP A 355 -22.39 -3.89 0.10
N PHE A 356 -21.51 -3.01 0.61
CA PHE A 356 -20.12 -3.37 0.86
C PHE A 356 -20.03 -4.67 1.66
N ASN A 357 -21.11 -5.05 2.34
CA ASN A 357 -21.26 -6.37 2.94
C ASN A 357 -21.24 -7.52 1.92
N ASP A 358 -21.50 -7.27 0.65
CA ASP A 358 -21.37 -8.26 -0.41
C ASP A 358 -19.95 -8.40 -0.93
N LEU A 359 -19.06 -7.49 -0.55
CA LEU A 359 -17.66 -7.55 -0.91
C LEU A 359 -16.87 -8.30 0.17
N MET A 360 -16.07 -9.28 -0.27
CA MET A 360 -15.20 -10.07 0.59
C MET A 360 -13.75 -9.88 0.19
N GLN A 361 -12.88 -9.81 1.18
CA GLN A 361 -11.45 -9.84 0.92
C GLN A 361 -11.00 -11.28 0.66
N LEU A 362 -10.36 -11.46 -0.48
CA LEU A 362 -9.86 -12.74 -0.96
C LEU A 362 -8.34 -12.75 -1.00
N ASN A 363 -7.76 -13.92 -0.78
CA ASN A 363 -6.31 -14.06 -0.75
C ASN A 363 -5.76 -14.40 -2.13
N ILE A 364 -5.09 -13.44 -2.79
CA ILE A 364 -4.45 -13.66 -4.09
C ILE A 364 -3.32 -14.71 -4.04
N GLY A 365 -2.78 -15.01 -2.87
CA GLY A 365 -1.86 -16.12 -2.65
C GLY A 365 -2.52 -17.50 -2.73
N ASN A 366 -3.86 -17.56 -2.67
CA ASN A 366 -4.59 -18.80 -2.83
C ASN A 366 -4.67 -19.18 -4.31
N PRO A 367 -4.15 -20.35 -4.74
CA PRO A 367 -4.11 -20.74 -6.16
C PRO A 367 -5.49 -20.75 -6.83
N LYS A 368 -6.54 -21.15 -6.11
CA LYS A 368 -7.89 -21.23 -6.65
C LYS A 368 -8.45 -19.85 -7.04
N TRP A 369 -8.26 -18.84 -6.18
CA TRP A 369 -8.63 -17.47 -6.49
C TRP A 369 -7.73 -16.88 -7.57
N GLN A 370 -6.42 -17.09 -7.45
CA GLN A 370 -5.43 -16.62 -8.42
C GLN A 370 -5.72 -17.15 -9.84
N ASP A 371 -6.01 -18.44 -9.99
CA ASP A 371 -6.33 -19.04 -11.28
C ASP A 371 -7.63 -18.49 -11.86
N TYR A 372 -8.67 -18.37 -11.03
CA TYR A 372 -9.95 -17.82 -11.46
C TYR A 372 -9.80 -16.37 -11.97
N LEU A 373 -9.16 -15.51 -11.20
CA LEU A 373 -8.96 -14.11 -11.57
C LEU A 373 -8.05 -13.96 -12.80
N PHE A 374 -7.01 -14.80 -12.88
CA PHE A 374 -6.10 -14.80 -14.04
C PHE A 374 -6.84 -15.09 -15.34
N GLU A 375 -7.68 -16.11 -15.39
CA GLU A 375 -8.45 -16.42 -16.61
C GLU A 375 -9.43 -15.28 -16.96
N GLN A 376 -10.09 -14.65 -15.99
CA GLN A 376 -10.95 -13.50 -16.23
C GLN A 376 -10.19 -12.33 -16.89
N ILE A 377 -9.01 -11.98 -16.37
CA ILE A 377 -8.18 -10.88 -16.90
C ILE A 377 -7.60 -11.25 -18.27
N LYS A 378 -7.13 -12.47 -18.43
CA LYS A 378 -6.59 -12.97 -19.70
C LYS A 378 -7.64 -12.95 -20.81
N ASP A 379 -8.84 -13.47 -20.54
CA ASP A 379 -9.93 -13.49 -21.50
C ASP A 379 -10.34 -12.08 -21.93
N ALA A 380 -10.49 -11.16 -20.98
CA ALA A 380 -10.80 -9.77 -21.27
C ALA A 380 -9.66 -9.10 -22.07
N THR A 381 -8.40 -9.31 -21.67
CA THR A 381 -7.23 -8.74 -22.33
C THR A 381 -7.14 -9.17 -23.79
N LEU A 382 -7.28 -10.48 -24.06
CA LEU A 382 -7.20 -11.01 -25.42
C LEU A 382 -8.42 -10.60 -26.27
N LYS A 383 -9.60 -10.55 -25.66
CA LYS A 383 -10.86 -10.22 -26.31
C LYS A 383 -10.94 -8.76 -26.73
N TYR A 384 -10.50 -7.83 -25.88
CA TYR A 384 -10.56 -6.38 -26.12
C TYR A 384 -9.22 -5.77 -26.49
N ASN A 385 -8.16 -6.57 -26.50
CA ASN A 385 -6.78 -6.17 -26.79
C ASN A 385 -6.24 -5.08 -25.84
N PHE A 386 -6.56 -5.13 -24.55
CA PHE A 386 -6.00 -4.20 -23.57
C PHE A 386 -4.46 -4.27 -23.53
N ASP A 387 -3.82 -3.12 -23.28
CA ASP A 387 -2.36 -2.98 -23.16
C ASP A 387 -1.88 -3.16 -21.71
N GLY A 388 -2.79 -3.19 -20.74
CA GLY A 388 -2.46 -3.39 -19.34
C GLY A 388 -3.66 -3.69 -18.47
N ALA A 389 -3.35 -4.16 -17.25
CA ALA A 389 -4.29 -4.36 -16.16
C ALA A 389 -3.92 -3.45 -14.99
N PHE A 390 -4.90 -2.72 -14.48
CA PHE A 390 -4.83 -2.04 -13.20
C PHE A 390 -5.48 -2.92 -12.14
N LEU A 391 -4.76 -3.16 -11.05
CA LEU A 391 -5.19 -3.99 -9.93
C LEU A 391 -5.63 -3.10 -8.76
N ASP A 392 -6.93 -3.04 -8.55
CA ASP A 392 -7.53 -2.29 -7.44
C ASP A 392 -7.27 -3.00 -6.10
N ILE A 393 -7.01 -2.21 -5.06
CA ILE A 393 -6.76 -2.68 -3.68
C ILE A 393 -5.51 -3.60 -3.59
N VAL A 394 -4.53 -3.43 -4.48
CA VAL A 394 -3.32 -4.28 -4.50
C VAL A 394 -2.47 -4.12 -3.23
N ALA A 395 -2.47 -2.93 -2.63
CA ALA A 395 -1.72 -2.66 -1.41
C ALA A 395 -2.47 -3.06 -0.13
N GLY A 396 -3.66 -3.63 -0.25
CA GLY A 396 -4.37 -4.26 0.87
C GLY A 396 -3.59 -5.48 1.37
N TYR A 397 -3.06 -5.39 2.60
CA TYR A 397 -2.30 -6.47 3.23
C TYR A 397 -3.05 -7.04 4.43
N ALA A 398 -3.02 -8.35 4.57
CA ALA A 398 -3.45 -9.05 5.77
C ALA A 398 -2.52 -10.25 6.01
N ASN A 399 -2.25 -10.54 7.27
CA ASN A 399 -1.43 -11.67 7.68
C ASN A 399 -2.29 -12.94 7.71
N ASP A 400 -2.46 -13.56 6.57
CA ASP A 400 -3.26 -14.77 6.39
C ASP A 400 -2.50 -16.01 6.87
N LYS A 401 -3.22 -16.95 7.50
CA LYS A 401 -2.62 -18.16 8.08
C LYS A 401 -2.25 -19.22 7.06
N ASN A 402 -2.79 -19.16 5.83
CA ASN A 402 -2.65 -20.22 4.83
C ASN A 402 -1.73 -19.83 3.68
N TYR A 403 -1.79 -18.56 3.24
CA TYR A 403 -1.06 -18.10 2.06
C TYR A 403 -0.52 -16.68 2.26
N SER A 404 0.71 -16.44 1.84
CA SER A 404 1.28 -15.08 1.82
C SER A 404 0.65 -14.25 0.71
N ILE A 405 -0.04 -13.18 1.07
CA ILE A 405 -0.63 -12.24 0.10
C ILE A 405 0.46 -11.61 -0.75
N TYR A 406 1.58 -11.17 -0.15
CA TYR A 406 2.68 -10.55 -0.88
C TYR A 406 3.27 -11.45 -1.95
N ASN A 407 3.59 -12.70 -1.61
CA ASN A 407 4.12 -13.65 -2.58
C ASN A 407 3.09 -13.92 -3.69
N GLY A 408 1.83 -14.01 -3.34
CA GLY A 408 0.74 -14.14 -4.30
C GLY A 408 0.63 -12.97 -5.26
N VAL A 409 0.80 -11.74 -4.79
CA VAL A 409 0.84 -10.54 -5.65
C VAL A 409 1.99 -10.60 -6.64
N VAL A 410 3.20 -10.92 -6.19
CA VAL A 410 4.38 -11.01 -7.06
C VAL A 410 4.16 -12.07 -8.15
N GLU A 411 3.75 -13.28 -7.75
CA GLU A 411 3.49 -14.39 -8.67
C GLU A 411 2.37 -14.05 -9.68
N PHE A 412 1.28 -13.47 -9.19
CA PHE A 412 0.15 -13.09 -10.02
C PHE A 412 0.51 -12.03 -11.07
N CYS A 413 1.28 -11.01 -10.67
CA CYS A 413 1.76 -9.99 -11.61
C CYS A 413 2.70 -10.58 -12.66
N ASP A 414 3.55 -11.54 -12.29
CA ASP A 414 4.41 -12.25 -13.25
C ASP A 414 3.58 -13.05 -14.27
N ARG A 415 2.54 -13.73 -13.81
CA ARG A 415 1.61 -14.45 -14.70
C ARG A 415 0.90 -13.49 -15.67
N LEU A 416 0.42 -12.35 -15.17
CA LEU A 416 -0.29 -11.35 -15.98
C LEU A 416 0.61 -10.77 -17.09
N ARG A 417 1.88 -10.47 -16.79
CA ARG A 417 2.84 -9.97 -17.80
C ARG A 417 3.04 -10.93 -18.95
N ASN A 418 2.83 -12.22 -18.72
CA ASN A 418 2.96 -13.25 -19.74
C ASN A 418 1.70 -13.45 -20.63
N ILE A 419 0.61 -12.70 -20.42
CA ILE A 419 -0.59 -12.79 -21.25
C ILE A 419 -0.28 -12.31 -22.68
N LYS A 420 0.44 -11.20 -22.81
CA LYS A 420 0.92 -10.70 -24.11
C LYS A 420 2.22 -9.90 -23.93
N ASN A 421 2.99 -9.77 -24.99
CA ASN A 421 4.20 -8.95 -24.98
C ASN A 421 3.90 -7.49 -24.62
N GLU A 422 4.79 -6.84 -23.87
CA GLU A 422 4.65 -5.43 -23.47
C GLU A 422 3.37 -5.12 -22.68
N PHE A 423 2.91 -6.06 -21.85
CA PHE A 423 1.71 -5.89 -21.04
C PHE A 423 2.04 -5.20 -19.71
N LEU A 424 1.39 -4.07 -19.45
CA LEU A 424 1.52 -3.33 -18.18
C LEU A 424 0.70 -3.99 -17.08
N VAL A 425 1.30 -4.16 -15.90
CA VAL A 425 0.59 -4.40 -14.65
C VAL A 425 0.83 -3.20 -13.74
N SER A 426 -0.24 -2.58 -13.30
CA SER A 426 -0.26 -1.40 -12.42
C SER A 426 -1.22 -1.66 -11.26
N GLY A 427 -1.16 -0.87 -10.19
CA GLY A 427 -2.04 -1.09 -9.05
C GLY A 427 -2.33 0.14 -8.21
N GLU A 428 -3.32 -0.01 -7.33
CA GLU A 428 -3.71 1.04 -6.41
C GLU A 428 -2.83 0.99 -5.17
N ALA A 429 -2.33 2.15 -4.78
CA ALA A 429 -1.54 2.36 -3.57
C ALA A 429 -0.20 1.59 -3.54
N PHE A 430 0.62 1.81 -2.50
CA PHE A 430 2.00 1.36 -2.49
C PHE A 430 2.50 1.00 -1.10
N TYR A 431 3.31 -0.02 -1.02
CA TYR A 431 4.34 -0.25 -0.02
C TYR A 431 5.58 -0.84 -0.73
N ASP A 432 6.73 -0.74 -0.12
CA ASP A 432 8.04 -0.97 -0.75
C ASP A 432 8.17 -2.28 -1.54
N GLY A 433 7.69 -3.39 -0.99
CA GLY A 433 7.76 -4.70 -1.66
C GLY A 433 7.02 -4.76 -3.00
N LEU A 434 5.99 -3.91 -3.21
CA LEU A 434 5.24 -3.91 -4.47
C LEU A 434 6.06 -3.40 -5.66
N ALA A 435 7.15 -2.67 -5.42
CA ALA A 435 8.07 -2.24 -6.48
C ALA A 435 8.69 -3.41 -7.28
N LYS A 436 8.76 -4.62 -6.68
CA LYS A 436 9.15 -5.85 -7.38
C LYS A 436 8.10 -6.30 -8.38
N ALA A 437 6.83 -6.01 -8.12
CA ALA A 437 5.70 -6.53 -8.89
C ALA A 437 5.22 -5.57 -9.98
N MET A 438 5.31 -4.26 -9.75
CA MET A 438 4.69 -3.25 -10.61
C MET A 438 5.56 -2.00 -10.77
N PRO A 439 5.64 -1.42 -11.98
CA PRO A 439 6.42 -0.20 -12.23
C PRO A 439 5.61 1.10 -12.06
N LEU A 440 4.28 1.01 -11.99
CA LEU A 440 3.35 2.14 -11.97
C LEU A 440 2.26 1.93 -10.94
N PHE A 441 1.99 2.98 -10.15
CA PHE A 441 0.96 2.95 -9.10
C PHE A 441 0.03 4.14 -9.19
N GLN A 442 -1.24 3.94 -8.82
CA GLN A 442 -2.15 5.05 -8.55
C GLN A 442 -2.04 5.45 -7.08
N SER A 443 -1.86 6.73 -6.83
CA SER A 443 -1.78 7.26 -5.48
C SER A 443 -2.62 8.52 -5.33
N GLY A 444 -3.23 8.70 -4.16
CA GLY A 444 -4.08 9.86 -3.89
C GLY A 444 -3.31 10.96 -3.20
N HIS A 445 -3.08 12.08 -3.89
CA HIS A 445 -2.34 13.19 -3.34
C HIS A 445 -3.18 14.29 -2.72
N THR A 446 -4.45 14.39 -3.06
CA THR A 446 -5.18 15.63 -2.84
C THR A 446 -6.59 15.47 -2.34
N ASP A 447 -7.12 14.27 -2.30
CA ASP A 447 -8.49 14.03 -1.87
C ASP A 447 -8.66 13.89 -0.36
N GLY A 448 -7.56 14.00 0.40
CA GLY A 448 -7.58 13.83 1.86
C GLY A 448 -7.77 12.37 2.30
N TRP A 449 -7.99 11.48 1.35
CA TRP A 449 -8.30 10.08 1.60
C TRP A 449 -7.06 9.20 1.56
N MET A 450 -6.16 9.53 0.67
CA MET A 450 -4.93 8.78 0.43
C MET A 450 -3.71 9.69 0.41
N HIS A 451 -3.09 9.87 1.55
CA HIS A 451 -1.86 10.63 1.69
C HIS A 451 -0.66 9.67 1.65
N TYR A 452 -0.02 9.50 0.50
CA TYR A 452 1.01 8.46 0.34
C TYR A 452 2.44 8.90 0.41
N HIS A 453 2.66 10.19 0.43
CA HIS A 453 4.03 10.64 0.29
C HIS A 453 4.62 11.00 1.62
N ASP A 454 5.08 9.96 2.33
CA ASP A 454 6.23 10.20 3.14
C ASP A 454 7.44 10.51 2.22
N ARG A 455 8.40 11.25 2.73
CA ARG A 455 9.60 11.66 1.97
C ARG A 455 10.47 10.48 1.54
N VAL A 456 10.27 9.32 2.15
CA VAL A 456 10.94 8.06 1.82
C VAL A 456 10.33 7.47 0.56
N SER A 457 8.99 7.37 0.51
CA SER A 457 8.28 6.88 -0.67
C SER A 457 8.61 7.65 -1.91
N ASP A 458 8.73 8.97 -1.80
CA ASP A 458 9.08 9.85 -2.92
C ASP A 458 10.42 9.47 -3.57
N LYS A 459 11.44 9.16 -2.77
CA LYS A 459 12.72 8.68 -3.30
C LYS A 459 12.62 7.30 -3.92
N LEU A 460 11.85 6.42 -3.31
CA LEU A 460 11.64 5.06 -3.83
C LEU A 460 10.90 5.11 -5.16
N PHE A 461 9.83 5.88 -5.26
CA PHE A 461 9.11 6.08 -6.51
C PHE A 461 10.00 6.67 -7.58
N THR A 462 10.75 7.73 -7.28
CA THR A 462 11.64 8.35 -8.25
C THR A 462 12.68 7.37 -8.79
N ARG A 463 13.16 6.47 -7.95
CA ARG A 463 14.23 5.53 -8.31
C ARG A 463 13.73 4.28 -9.03
N TYR A 464 12.60 3.70 -8.58
CA TYR A 464 12.18 2.36 -9.01
C TYR A 464 10.83 2.33 -9.72
N CYS A 465 9.95 3.29 -9.45
CA CYS A 465 8.57 3.31 -9.92
C CYS A 465 8.17 4.70 -10.42
N ARG A 466 6.97 4.78 -10.97
CA ARG A 466 6.23 6.02 -11.19
C ARG A 466 4.84 5.88 -10.60
N GLU A 467 4.20 7.00 -10.41
CA GLU A 467 2.83 7.07 -9.96
C GLU A 467 2.00 8.03 -10.79
N PHE A 468 0.71 7.88 -10.72
CA PHE A 468 -0.28 8.82 -11.24
C PHE A 468 -1.32 9.12 -10.17
N ALA A 469 -1.92 10.30 -10.25
CA ALA A 469 -2.76 10.80 -9.17
C ALA A 469 -4.20 10.26 -9.23
N HIS A 470 -4.85 10.33 -8.08
CA HIS A 470 -6.26 9.98 -7.87
C HIS A 470 -7.14 11.24 -7.89
N LEU A 471 -6.99 12.05 -8.94
CA LEU A 471 -7.66 13.34 -9.04
C LEU A 471 -8.73 13.32 -10.09
N CYS A 472 -9.89 13.85 -9.77
CA CYS A 472 -10.96 14.04 -10.73
C CYS A 472 -11.31 15.52 -10.93
N LEU A 473 -11.47 15.89 -12.20
CA LEU A 473 -12.14 17.12 -12.60
C LEU A 473 -13.65 16.85 -12.63
N GLY A 474 -14.36 17.47 -11.73
CA GLY A 474 -15.81 17.46 -11.71
C GLY A 474 -16.39 18.85 -11.90
N ASP A 475 -17.66 18.95 -12.22
CA ASP A 475 -18.42 20.19 -12.15
C ASP A 475 -18.87 20.42 -10.70
N PRO A 476 -18.32 21.42 -9.97
CA PRO A 476 -18.69 21.68 -8.59
C PRO A 476 -20.18 21.99 -8.41
N SER A 477 -20.86 22.47 -9.46
CA SER A 477 -22.28 22.79 -9.42
C SER A 477 -23.18 21.56 -9.38
N ARG A 478 -22.67 20.40 -9.79
CA ARG A 478 -23.40 19.13 -9.79
C ARG A 478 -23.20 18.30 -8.54
N GLY A 479 -22.27 18.71 -7.68
CA GLY A 479 -21.91 17.98 -6.48
C GLY A 479 -21.11 16.70 -6.76
N SER A 480 -20.89 15.91 -5.74
CA SER A 480 -20.23 14.60 -5.86
C SER A 480 -21.09 13.66 -6.68
N SER A 481 -20.53 13.10 -7.73
CA SER A 481 -21.21 12.17 -8.61
C SER A 481 -21.23 10.72 -8.07
N GLY A 482 -20.83 10.50 -6.83
CA GLY A 482 -20.90 9.20 -6.15
C GLY A 482 -19.70 8.29 -6.37
N VAL A 483 -18.60 8.80 -6.95
CA VAL A 483 -17.27 8.19 -6.89
C VAL A 483 -16.54 8.90 -5.76
N HIS A 484 -16.06 8.17 -4.78
CA HIS A 484 -15.45 8.76 -3.58
C HIS A 484 -14.10 9.48 -3.86
N GLU A 485 -13.48 9.16 -4.99
CA GLU A 485 -12.30 9.81 -5.52
C GLU A 485 -12.58 11.16 -6.20
N LEU A 486 -13.86 11.48 -6.41
CA LEU A 486 -14.24 12.75 -7.00
C LEU A 486 -14.15 13.86 -5.96
N GLY A 487 -13.02 14.50 -5.91
CA GLY A 487 -12.96 15.84 -5.35
C GLY A 487 -13.82 16.80 -6.16
N THR A 488 -14.52 17.70 -5.50
CA THR A 488 -15.23 18.81 -6.15
C THR A 488 -14.28 19.90 -6.65
N ASN A 489 -12.99 19.60 -6.77
CA ASN A 489 -11.96 20.57 -7.08
C ASN A 489 -11.77 20.70 -8.58
N THR A 490 -11.98 21.90 -9.07
CA THR A 490 -11.55 22.32 -10.40
C THR A 490 -10.05 22.63 -10.46
N GLU A 491 -9.36 22.62 -9.30
CA GLU A 491 -7.93 22.86 -9.24
C GLU A 491 -7.18 21.53 -9.08
N ILE A 492 -6.26 21.28 -9.99
CA ILE A 492 -5.36 20.13 -9.90
C ILE A 492 -4.11 20.58 -9.15
N SER A 493 -3.91 19.95 -8.02
CA SER A 493 -2.80 20.27 -7.13
C SER A 493 -1.80 19.12 -6.97
N ALA A 494 -1.76 18.17 -7.91
CA ALA A 494 -0.72 17.13 -7.88
C ALA A 494 0.66 17.79 -8.00
N PRO A 495 1.61 17.45 -7.11
CA PRO A 495 2.96 18.01 -7.20
C PRO A 495 3.61 17.68 -8.55
N TYR A 496 4.20 18.67 -9.19
CA TYR A 496 4.94 18.47 -10.44
C TYR A 496 6.35 17.97 -10.14
N ARG A 497 6.61 16.70 -10.38
CA ARG A 497 7.92 16.06 -10.16
C ARG A 497 8.07 14.78 -10.97
N LYS A 498 9.31 14.32 -11.18
CA LYS A 498 9.64 13.15 -12.01
C LYS A 498 8.89 11.87 -11.59
N ALA A 499 8.63 11.68 -10.31
CA ALA A 499 7.93 10.51 -9.80
C ALA A 499 6.47 10.43 -10.25
N ILE A 500 5.83 11.59 -10.49
CA ILE A 500 4.38 11.69 -10.71
C ILE A 500 4.10 12.03 -12.16
N ILE A 501 3.51 11.08 -12.88
CA ILE A 501 3.02 11.33 -14.25
C ILE A 501 1.77 12.21 -14.17
N PRO A 502 1.73 13.34 -14.86
CA PRO A 502 0.53 14.17 -14.98
C PRO A 502 -0.72 13.35 -15.25
N THR A 503 -1.78 13.62 -14.48
CA THR A 503 -3.01 12.82 -14.51
C THR A 503 -4.22 13.68 -14.77
N LEU A 504 -5.10 13.20 -15.63
CA LEU A 504 -6.40 13.78 -15.93
C LEU A 504 -7.47 12.72 -15.65
N SER A 505 -8.28 12.92 -14.62
CA SER A 505 -9.42 12.04 -14.35
C SER A 505 -10.71 12.70 -14.82
N LEU A 506 -11.44 12.03 -15.69
CA LEU A 506 -12.62 12.56 -16.37
C LEU A 506 -13.90 11.87 -15.90
N VAL A 507 -14.92 12.68 -15.71
CA VAL A 507 -16.31 12.27 -15.43
C VAL A 507 -17.26 13.10 -16.27
N GLU A 508 -18.31 12.47 -16.81
CA GLU A 508 -19.39 13.15 -17.56
C GLU A 508 -18.86 14.09 -18.66
N ASP A 509 -19.16 15.37 -18.55
CA ASP A 509 -18.78 16.43 -19.49
C ASP A 509 -17.61 17.31 -18.99
N SER A 510 -16.68 16.71 -18.20
CA SER A 510 -15.52 17.42 -17.64
C SER A 510 -14.72 18.19 -18.71
N ILE A 511 -14.59 17.64 -19.93
CA ILE A 511 -13.87 18.32 -21.01
C ILE A 511 -14.62 19.56 -21.45
N GLU A 512 -15.93 19.50 -21.58
CA GLU A 512 -16.76 20.60 -22.05
C GLU A 512 -16.86 21.74 -21.03
N VAL A 513 -16.96 21.41 -19.74
CA VAL A 513 -17.18 22.41 -18.67
C VAL A 513 -15.90 22.95 -18.06
N ALA A 514 -14.78 22.22 -18.15
CA ALA A 514 -13.50 22.57 -17.52
C ALA A 514 -12.32 22.52 -18.50
N PHE A 515 -12.53 22.87 -19.76
CA PHE A 515 -11.52 22.72 -20.81
C PHE A 515 -10.21 23.48 -20.52
N ASP A 516 -10.28 24.63 -19.90
CA ASP A 516 -9.10 25.41 -19.54
C ASP A 516 -8.21 24.67 -18.52
N GLU A 517 -8.80 23.98 -17.55
CA GLU A 517 -8.10 23.14 -16.59
C GLU A 517 -7.53 21.88 -17.26
N VAL A 518 -8.31 21.23 -18.11
CA VAL A 518 -7.86 20.11 -18.95
C VAL A 518 -6.62 20.52 -19.74
N LYS A 519 -6.65 21.70 -20.36
CA LYS A 519 -5.54 22.21 -21.16
C LYS A 519 -4.30 22.47 -20.32
N LYS A 520 -4.43 23.01 -19.11
CA LYS A 520 -3.30 23.20 -18.19
C LYS A 520 -2.58 21.88 -17.88
N ILE A 521 -3.34 20.78 -17.69
CA ILE A 521 -2.75 19.46 -17.44
C ILE A 521 -2.06 18.92 -18.69
N ILE A 522 -2.65 19.12 -19.87
CA ILE A 522 -2.01 18.74 -21.13
C ILE A 522 -0.69 19.49 -21.32
N ASP A 523 -0.68 20.80 -21.07
CA ASP A 523 0.53 21.61 -21.15
C ASP A 523 1.59 21.14 -20.14
N GLN A 524 1.15 20.77 -18.92
CA GLN A 524 2.02 20.16 -17.91
C GLN A 524 2.56 18.80 -18.36
N ALA A 525 1.73 17.97 -19.00
CA ALA A 525 2.15 16.66 -19.54
C ALA A 525 3.17 16.79 -20.68
N ASN A 526 3.00 17.77 -21.57
CA ASN A 526 3.98 18.07 -22.62
C ASN A 526 5.30 18.55 -22.01
N LYS A 527 5.25 19.44 -20.99
CA LYS A 527 6.43 19.89 -20.25
C LYS A 527 7.12 18.72 -19.55
N TYR A 528 6.36 17.84 -18.89
CA TYR A 528 6.87 16.64 -18.22
C TYR A 528 7.64 15.73 -19.17
N TYR A 529 7.10 15.53 -20.38
CA TYR A 529 7.76 14.75 -21.41
C TYR A 529 9.11 15.35 -21.80
N ASP A 530 9.14 16.67 -22.08
CA ASP A 530 10.35 17.35 -22.51
C ASP A 530 11.42 17.43 -21.42
N GLU A 531 11.02 17.49 -20.14
CA GLU A 531 11.92 17.66 -19.01
C GLU A 531 12.44 16.33 -18.44
N PHE A 532 11.62 15.29 -18.40
CA PHE A 532 11.94 14.05 -17.69
C PHE A 532 12.03 12.80 -18.56
N LEU A 533 11.46 12.79 -19.78
CA LEU A 533 11.38 11.57 -20.58
C LEU A 533 12.18 11.68 -21.91
N LYS A 534 12.40 12.89 -22.41
CA LYS A 534 13.18 13.15 -23.62
C LYS A 534 14.68 13.25 -23.29
#